data_9c0c56a8d650e170fc994776a7732ac7
#
_entry.id   9c0c56a8d650e170fc994776a7732ac7
#
_cell.length_a   1.000
_cell.length_b   1.000
_cell.length_c   1.000
_cell.angle_alpha   90.00
_cell.angle_beta   90.00
_cell.angle_gamma   90.00
#
_symmetry.space_group_name_H-M   'P 1'
#
loop_
_entity.id
_entity.type
_entity.pdbx_description
1 polymer ?
#
loop_
_entity_poly.entity_id
_entity_poly.type
_entity_poly.pdbx_seq_one_letter_code
_entity_poly.pdbx_strand_id
1 'polypeptide(L)'
;SIYQLDSPERAVVLRFGEYHAETGEGLNFMLAGIDERYVENVALTRRYSQTANMLTKYENLVDVTISVQYRIKNLKDFVLNVRDPESSLREATESSLRHVVGDNTLEETLTTGREKIAQDVNARLQSYLDLYATGLVVQQVNIEKTDPPSAVKASFDDVVAAREDKEKLQNEADRYGLSIVPEARGQAFARIQAAEAYREEVVANAEGEAVRFDKLLAEYQKA
;
A
#
# COMPACT_ATOMS: atom_id res chain seq x y z
N SER A 1 -40.72 -29.95 -5.25
CA SER A 1 -40.48 -29.14 -4.06
C SER A 1 -40.23 -27.70 -4.45
N ILE A 2 -40.73 -26.75 -3.66
CA ILE A 2 -40.52 -25.32 -3.83
C ILE A 2 -39.45 -24.91 -2.82
N TYR A 3 -38.53 -24.02 -3.24
CA TYR A 3 -37.56 -23.41 -2.33
C TYR A 3 -37.38 -21.91 -2.67
N GLN A 4 -36.99 -21.17 -1.65
CA GLN A 4 -36.71 -19.73 -1.77
C GLN A 4 -35.22 -19.51 -1.57
N LEU A 5 -34.64 -18.62 -2.39
CA LEU A 5 -33.29 -18.11 -2.22
C LEU A 5 -33.36 -16.65 -1.82
N ASP A 6 -32.57 -16.29 -0.82
CA ASP A 6 -32.40 -14.91 -0.41
C ASP A 6 -31.40 -14.18 -1.30
N SER A 7 -31.54 -12.87 -1.41
CA SER A 7 -30.51 -12.07 -2.09
C SER A 7 -29.30 -11.95 -1.15
N PRO A 8 -28.08 -12.21 -1.59
CA PRO A 8 -27.56 -12.50 -2.93
C PRO A 8 -27.20 -14.00 -3.17
N GLU A 9 -28.03 -14.92 -2.71
CA GLU A 9 -27.80 -16.35 -2.91
C GLU A 9 -28.12 -16.78 -4.33
N ARG A 10 -27.35 -17.75 -4.82
CA ARG A 10 -27.63 -18.47 -6.07
C ARG A 10 -27.52 -19.96 -5.85
N ALA A 11 -28.25 -20.74 -6.64
CA ALA A 11 -28.15 -22.17 -6.59
C ALA A 11 -27.88 -22.76 -7.98
N VAL A 12 -27.01 -23.77 -8.01
CA VAL A 12 -26.87 -24.68 -9.13
C VAL A 12 -27.72 -25.91 -8.87
N VAL A 13 -28.59 -26.24 -9.81
CA VAL A 13 -29.44 -27.42 -9.76
C VAL A 13 -28.87 -28.49 -10.70
N LEU A 14 -28.57 -29.65 -10.14
CA LEU A 14 -28.18 -30.84 -10.89
C LEU A 14 -29.39 -31.77 -11.00
N ARG A 15 -29.67 -32.26 -12.20
CA ARG A 15 -30.69 -33.27 -12.46
C ARG A 15 -30.03 -34.58 -12.90
N PHE A 16 -30.24 -35.63 -12.15
CA PHE A 16 -29.54 -36.91 -12.33
C PHE A 16 -28.00 -36.76 -12.28
N GLY A 17 -27.47 -35.79 -11.52
CA GLY A 17 -26.06 -35.54 -11.42
C GLY A 17 -25.47 -34.63 -12.56
N GLU A 18 -26.29 -34.25 -13.55
CA GLU A 18 -25.88 -33.36 -14.65
C GLU A 18 -26.39 -31.92 -14.38
N TYR A 19 -25.64 -30.95 -14.86
CA TYR A 19 -26.04 -29.54 -14.77
C TYR A 19 -27.36 -29.31 -15.50
N HIS A 20 -28.34 -28.80 -14.79
CA HIS A 20 -29.64 -28.47 -15.31
C HIS A 20 -29.87 -26.96 -15.44
N ALA A 21 -29.66 -26.21 -14.37
CA ALA A 21 -29.91 -24.79 -14.37
C ALA A 21 -29.17 -24.08 -13.20
N GLU A 22 -28.91 -22.80 -13.37
CA GLU A 22 -28.57 -21.88 -12.28
C GLU A 22 -29.82 -21.05 -11.95
N THR A 23 -30.15 -20.97 -10.65
CA THR A 23 -31.32 -20.23 -10.17
C THR A 23 -30.88 -19.09 -9.27
N GLY A 24 -31.55 -17.95 -9.40
CA GLY A 24 -31.32 -16.75 -8.63
C GLY A 24 -32.30 -16.55 -7.50
N GLU A 25 -32.31 -15.35 -6.92
CA GLU A 25 -33.19 -14.95 -5.82
C GLU A 25 -34.68 -15.17 -6.14
N GLY A 26 -35.45 -15.47 -5.09
CA GLY A 26 -36.90 -15.68 -5.16
C GLY A 26 -37.33 -17.13 -5.10
N LEU A 27 -38.58 -17.40 -5.53
CA LEU A 27 -39.16 -18.72 -5.51
C LEU A 27 -38.73 -19.57 -6.70
N ASN A 28 -38.14 -20.72 -6.40
CA ASN A 28 -37.61 -21.66 -7.38
C ASN A 28 -38.23 -23.05 -7.19
N PHE A 29 -38.27 -23.85 -8.26
CA PHE A 29 -38.84 -25.19 -8.28
C PHE A 29 -37.78 -26.25 -8.52
N MET A 30 -37.84 -27.36 -7.80
CA MET A 30 -37.01 -28.53 -8.04
C MET A 30 -37.84 -29.81 -7.95
N LEU A 31 -37.43 -30.85 -8.67
CA LEU A 31 -38.04 -32.19 -8.61
C LEU A 31 -37.44 -32.96 -7.46
N ALA A 32 -38.28 -33.23 -6.43
CA ALA A 32 -37.82 -33.97 -5.24
C ALA A 32 -37.37 -35.38 -5.64
N GLY A 33 -36.21 -35.80 -5.14
CA GLY A 33 -35.64 -37.13 -5.37
C GLY A 33 -34.86 -37.28 -6.71
N ILE A 34 -34.87 -36.27 -7.56
CA ILE A 34 -34.15 -36.27 -8.85
C ILE A 34 -33.15 -35.14 -8.94
N ASP A 35 -33.53 -33.95 -8.42
CA ASP A 35 -32.71 -32.74 -8.49
C ASP A 35 -31.95 -32.59 -7.16
N GLU A 36 -30.64 -32.29 -7.31
CA GLU A 36 -29.74 -31.84 -6.22
C GLU A 36 -29.48 -30.38 -6.39
N ARG A 37 -29.36 -29.63 -5.30
CA ARG A 37 -29.07 -28.20 -5.34
C ARG A 37 -27.85 -27.86 -4.49
N TYR A 38 -27.02 -26.97 -4.99
CA TYR A 38 -25.90 -26.37 -4.28
C TYR A 38 -26.14 -24.86 -4.18
N VAL A 39 -26.35 -24.38 -2.96
CA VAL A 39 -26.64 -22.96 -2.67
C VAL A 39 -25.43 -22.30 -2.11
N GLU A 40 -25.02 -21.17 -2.71
CA GLU A 40 -23.90 -20.38 -2.25
C GLU A 40 -24.20 -18.87 -2.35
N ASN A 41 -23.65 -18.12 -1.40
CA ASN A 41 -23.68 -16.67 -1.44
C ASN A 41 -22.54 -16.17 -2.32
N VAL A 42 -22.89 -15.67 -3.51
CA VAL A 42 -21.91 -15.22 -4.51
C VAL A 42 -21.36 -13.81 -4.27
N ALA A 43 -22.04 -13.00 -3.43
CA ALA A 43 -21.58 -11.67 -3.07
C ALA A 43 -20.65 -11.68 -1.84
N LEU A 44 -20.62 -12.78 -1.10
CA LEU A 44 -19.80 -12.89 0.10
C LEU A 44 -18.30 -12.88 -0.27
N THR A 45 -17.59 -11.89 0.24
CA THR A 45 -16.12 -11.88 0.20
C THR A 45 -15.61 -12.82 1.32
N ARG A 46 -14.91 -13.84 0.88
CA ARG A 46 -14.28 -14.84 1.76
C ARG A 46 -12.82 -14.48 1.93
N ARG A 47 -12.24 -14.83 3.07
CA ARG A 47 -10.83 -14.61 3.37
C ARG A 47 -10.15 -15.93 3.70
N TYR A 48 -9.00 -16.11 3.14
CA TYR A 48 -8.10 -17.20 3.41
C TYR A 48 -6.72 -16.62 3.79
N SER A 49 -6.09 -17.15 4.83
CA SER A 49 -4.75 -16.73 5.25
C SER A 49 -3.90 -17.96 5.54
N GLN A 50 -2.64 -17.91 5.13
CA GLN A 50 -1.66 -18.96 5.42
C GLN A 50 -0.27 -18.35 5.61
N THR A 51 0.54 -19.08 6.39
CA THR A 51 1.98 -18.84 6.51
C THR A 51 2.71 -19.98 5.82
N ALA A 52 3.67 -19.65 4.96
CA ALA A 52 4.48 -20.62 4.27
C ALA A 52 5.96 -20.24 4.32
N ASN A 53 6.80 -21.25 4.49
CA ASN A 53 8.26 -21.11 4.46
C ASN A 53 8.73 -21.24 3.01
N MET A 54 9.52 -20.28 2.53
CA MET A 54 9.92 -20.18 1.13
C MET A 54 11.38 -19.77 0.97
N LEU A 55 11.91 -20.00 -0.22
CA LEU A 55 13.24 -19.55 -0.62
C LEU A 55 13.12 -18.33 -1.54
N THR A 56 13.91 -17.31 -1.27
CA THR A 56 14.10 -16.16 -2.15
C THR A 56 15.06 -16.47 -3.29
N LYS A 57 15.25 -15.53 -4.21
CA LYS A 57 16.13 -15.66 -5.39
C LYS A 57 17.55 -16.13 -5.07
N TYR A 58 18.09 -15.78 -3.91
CA TYR A 58 19.44 -16.18 -3.48
C TYR A 58 19.39 -17.25 -2.37
N GLU A 59 18.37 -18.11 -2.40
CA GLU A 59 18.23 -19.26 -1.50
C GLU A 59 18.14 -18.90 0.00
N ASN A 60 17.73 -17.67 0.33
CA ASN A 60 17.47 -17.31 1.71
C ASN A 60 16.07 -17.78 2.11
N LEU A 61 15.98 -18.49 3.24
CA LEU A 61 14.70 -18.85 3.83
C LEU A 61 13.95 -17.62 4.34
N VAL A 62 12.63 -17.61 4.14
CA VAL A 62 11.75 -16.57 4.62
C VAL A 62 10.38 -17.17 4.93
N ASP A 63 9.79 -16.75 6.04
CA ASP A 63 8.41 -17.05 6.41
C ASP A 63 7.50 -15.92 5.93
N VAL A 64 6.58 -16.26 5.02
CA VAL A 64 5.64 -15.29 4.45
C VAL A 64 4.22 -15.64 4.86
N THR A 65 3.54 -14.70 5.52
CA THR A 65 2.11 -14.80 5.81
C THR A 65 1.34 -13.99 4.77
N ILE A 66 0.49 -14.69 4.01
CA ILE A 66 -0.34 -14.12 2.95
C ILE A 66 -1.81 -14.24 3.31
N SER A 67 -2.58 -13.23 2.96
CA SER A 67 -4.04 -13.20 3.06
C SER A 67 -4.63 -12.94 1.68
N VAL A 68 -5.57 -13.77 1.29
CA VAL A 68 -6.27 -13.69 0.00
C VAL A 68 -7.75 -13.45 0.27
N GLN A 69 -8.29 -12.41 -0.32
CA GLN A 69 -9.73 -12.14 -0.35
C GLN A 69 -10.27 -12.55 -1.72
N TYR A 70 -11.30 -13.39 -1.71
CA TYR A 70 -11.88 -13.94 -2.92
C TYR A 70 -13.40 -14.06 -2.80
N ARG A 71 -14.04 -14.22 -3.94
CA ARG A 71 -15.48 -14.52 -4.02
C ARG A 71 -15.77 -15.47 -5.16
N ILE A 72 -16.97 -16.03 -5.16
CA ILE A 72 -17.47 -16.86 -6.24
C ILE A 72 -17.93 -15.93 -7.39
N LYS A 73 -17.32 -16.07 -8.57
CA LYS A 73 -17.68 -15.35 -9.79
C LYS A 73 -18.65 -16.14 -10.63
N ASN A 74 -18.42 -17.45 -10.74
CA ASN A 74 -19.22 -18.38 -11.51
C ASN A 74 -19.56 -19.60 -10.67
N LEU A 75 -20.82 -19.70 -10.21
CA LEU A 75 -21.23 -20.77 -9.33
C LEU A 75 -21.24 -22.13 -10.02
N LYS A 76 -21.57 -22.17 -11.30
CA LYS A 76 -21.55 -23.40 -12.09
C LYS A 76 -20.15 -24.02 -12.08
N ASP A 77 -19.14 -23.22 -12.41
CA ASP A 77 -17.75 -23.68 -12.48
C ASP A 77 -17.25 -24.09 -11.08
N PHE A 78 -17.62 -23.33 -10.05
CA PHE A 78 -17.27 -23.61 -8.66
C PHE A 78 -17.80 -24.97 -8.18
N VAL A 79 -19.01 -25.35 -8.60
CA VAL A 79 -19.66 -26.62 -8.19
C VAL A 79 -19.23 -27.81 -9.03
N LEU A 80 -18.98 -27.58 -10.35
CA LEU A 80 -18.85 -28.70 -11.31
C LEU A 80 -17.41 -29.01 -11.72
N ASN A 81 -16.56 -28.00 -11.86
CA ASN A 81 -15.27 -28.20 -12.50
C ASN A 81 -14.19 -28.69 -11.53
N VAL A 82 -14.32 -28.35 -10.25
CA VAL A 82 -13.30 -28.68 -9.25
C VAL A 82 -13.98 -29.33 -8.04
N ARG A 83 -13.45 -30.48 -7.62
CA ARG A 83 -14.00 -31.20 -6.47
C ARG A 83 -13.92 -30.39 -5.17
N ASP A 84 -12.80 -29.66 -4.97
CA ASP A 84 -12.55 -28.83 -3.79
C ASP A 84 -11.90 -27.51 -4.26
N PRO A 85 -12.72 -26.49 -4.59
CA PRO A 85 -12.21 -25.20 -5.05
C PRO A 85 -11.36 -24.45 -4.01
N GLU A 86 -11.62 -24.68 -2.72
CA GLU A 86 -10.88 -24.03 -1.64
C GLU A 86 -9.49 -24.65 -1.47
N SER A 87 -9.34 -25.96 -1.59
CA SER A 87 -8.03 -26.61 -1.65
C SER A 87 -7.26 -26.20 -2.89
N SER A 88 -7.91 -26.11 -4.03
CA SER A 88 -7.30 -25.61 -5.27
C SER A 88 -6.81 -24.17 -5.14
N LEU A 89 -7.60 -23.30 -4.50
CA LEU A 89 -7.19 -21.94 -4.18
C LEU A 89 -5.93 -21.93 -3.29
N ARG A 90 -5.88 -22.77 -2.28
CA ARG A 90 -4.74 -22.90 -1.36
C ARG A 90 -3.47 -23.30 -2.08
N GLU A 91 -3.53 -24.36 -2.86
CA GLU A 91 -2.40 -24.87 -3.62
C GLU A 91 -1.92 -23.86 -4.69
N ALA A 92 -2.85 -23.23 -5.39
CA ALA A 92 -2.55 -22.18 -6.35
C ALA A 92 -1.92 -20.95 -5.70
N THR A 93 -2.39 -20.57 -4.50
CA THR A 93 -1.81 -19.46 -3.71
C THR A 93 -0.38 -19.78 -3.31
N GLU A 94 -0.13 -20.98 -2.77
CA GLU A 94 1.21 -21.40 -2.37
C GLU A 94 2.17 -21.47 -3.55
N SER A 95 1.72 -22.04 -4.67
CA SER A 95 2.51 -22.10 -5.91
C SER A 95 2.84 -20.73 -6.47
N SER A 96 1.85 -19.83 -6.51
CA SER A 96 2.03 -18.45 -6.99
C SER A 96 2.99 -17.68 -6.11
N LEU A 97 2.82 -17.77 -4.78
CA LEU A 97 3.68 -17.11 -3.81
C LEU A 97 5.12 -17.62 -3.90
N ARG A 98 5.30 -18.96 -3.95
CA ARG A 98 6.64 -19.57 -4.09
C ARG A 98 7.37 -19.09 -5.33
N HIS A 99 6.68 -18.99 -6.45
CA HIS A 99 7.28 -18.52 -7.69
C HIS A 99 7.67 -17.04 -7.59
N VAL A 100 6.77 -16.17 -7.12
CA VAL A 100 7.03 -14.73 -7.04
C VAL A 100 8.12 -14.43 -6.00
N VAL A 101 8.09 -15.06 -4.82
CA VAL A 101 9.14 -14.90 -3.80
C VAL A 101 10.50 -15.43 -4.29
N GLY A 102 10.49 -16.56 -5.04
CA GLY A 102 11.70 -17.11 -5.64
C GLY A 102 12.37 -16.21 -6.68
N ASP A 103 11.63 -15.31 -7.30
CA ASP A 103 12.14 -14.33 -8.26
C ASP A 103 12.63 -13.03 -7.60
N ASN A 104 12.30 -12.80 -6.33
CA ASN A 104 12.64 -11.60 -5.59
C ASN A 104 13.75 -11.84 -4.55
N THR A 105 14.47 -10.78 -4.20
CA THR A 105 15.49 -10.83 -3.16
C THR A 105 14.87 -10.84 -1.76
N LEU A 106 15.65 -11.22 -0.75
CA LEU A 106 15.20 -11.17 0.64
C LEU A 106 14.84 -9.74 1.05
N GLU A 107 15.63 -8.75 0.65
CA GLU A 107 15.37 -7.34 0.96
C GLU A 107 14.05 -6.86 0.35
N GLU A 108 13.79 -7.12 -0.93
CA GLU A 108 12.52 -6.79 -1.59
C GLU A 108 11.34 -7.46 -0.91
N THR A 109 11.50 -8.72 -0.50
CA THR A 109 10.43 -9.48 0.18
C THR A 109 10.14 -8.95 1.58
N LEU A 110 11.15 -8.48 2.30
CA LEU A 110 11.00 -7.99 3.68
C LEU A 110 10.56 -6.52 3.78
N THR A 111 10.88 -5.68 2.77
CA THR A 111 10.73 -4.23 2.87
C THR A 111 9.83 -3.62 1.80
N THR A 112 10.43 -3.06 0.75
CA THR A 112 9.77 -2.21 -0.25
C THR A 112 8.99 -2.98 -1.31
N GLY A 113 9.29 -4.25 -1.51
CA GLY A 113 8.70 -5.06 -2.57
C GLY A 113 7.36 -5.71 -2.26
N ARG A 114 6.87 -5.64 -1.02
CA ARG A 114 5.67 -6.38 -0.58
C ARG A 114 4.43 -6.11 -1.42
N GLU A 115 4.19 -4.85 -1.76
CA GLU A 115 3.02 -4.47 -2.56
C GLU A 115 3.12 -5.03 -3.98
N LYS A 116 4.30 -4.91 -4.60
CA LYS A 116 4.56 -5.49 -5.92
C LYS A 116 4.42 -7.01 -5.91
N ILE A 117 4.99 -7.67 -4.90
CA ILE A 117 4.87 -9.12 -4.72
C ILE A 117 3.40 -9.52 -4.57
N ALA A 118 2.61 -8.77 -3.79
CA ALA A 118 1.17 -9.02 -3.64
C ALA A 118 0.42 -8.90 -4.97
N GLN A 119 0.75 -7.90 -5.80
CA GLN A 119 0.16 -7.71 -7.14
C GLN A 119 0.57 -8.83 -8.10
N ASP A 120 1.83 -9.21 -8.12
CA ASP A 120 2.34 -10.29 -8.98
C ASP A 120 1.74 -11.65 -8.59
N VAL A 121 1.59 -11.90 -7.28
CA VAL A 121 0.91 -13.10 -6.76
C VAL A 121 -0.57 -13.07 -7.15
N ASN A 122 -1.26 -11.94 -7.03
CA ASN A 122 -2.67 -11.79 -7.40
C ASN A 122 -2.87 -12.14 -8.88
N ALA A 123 -2.09 -11.55 -9.78
CA ALA A 123 -2.19 -11.78 -11.21
C ALA A 123 -1.94 -13.26 -11.57
N ARG A 124 -0.91 -13.86 -10.97
CA ARG A 124 -0.57 -15.26 -11.20
C ARG A 124 -1.60 -16.22 -10.63
N LEU A 125 -2.07 -15.98 -9.42
CA LEU A 125 -3.12 -16.74 -8.76
C LEU A 125 -4.40 -16.71 -9.59
N GLN A 126 -4.86 -15.54 -10.04
CA GLN A 126 -6.04 -15.42 -10.88
C GLN A 126 -5.88 -16.19 -12.20
N SER A 127 -4.70 -16.12 -12.80
CA SER A 127 -4.41 -16.90 -14.03
C SER A 127 -4.55 -18.40 -13.81
N TYR A 128 -4.10 -18.95 -12.68
CA TYR A 128 -4.30 -20.37 -12.35
C TYR A 128 -5.77 -20.70 -12.09
N LEU A 129 -6.48 -19.86 -11.34
CA LEU A 129 -7.90 -20.09 -11.07
C LEU A 129 -8.75 -20.07 -12.33
N ASP A 130 -8.41 -19.21 -13.28
CA ASP A 130 -9.07 -19.13 -14.59
C ASP A 130 -8.72 -20.34 -15.46
N LEU A 131 -7.46 -20.77 -15.48
CA LEU A 131 -7.00 -21.94 -16.22
C LEU A 131 -7.71 -23.22 -15.80
N TYR A 132 -7.92 -23.39 -14.50
CA TYR A 132 -8.63 -24.54 -13.94
C TYR A 132 -10.15 -24.35 -13.88
N ALA A 133 -10.63 -23.20 -14.36
CA ALA A 133 -12.06 -22.83 -14.36
C ALA A 133 -12.72 -23.09 -13.00
N THR A 134 -12.08 -22.61 -11.92
CA THR A 134 -12.55 -22.83 -10.55
C THR A 134 -13.80 -22.04 -10.19
N GLY A 135 -14.20 -21.08 -11.00
CA GLY A 135 -15.31 -20.16 -10.71
C GLY A 135 -15.02 -19.11 -9.66
N LEU A 136 -13.77 -19.01 -9.18
CA LEU A 136 -13.34 -18.04 -8.18
C LEU A 136 -12.73 -16.78 -8.80
N VAL A 137 -12.88 -15.65 -8.13
CA VAL A 137 -12.18 -14.42 -8.46
C VAL A 137 -11.48 -13.86 -7.23
N VAL A 138 -10.21 -13.55 -7.39
CA VAL A 138 -9.39 -12.90 -6.35
C VAL A 138 -9.70 -11.42 -6.38
N GLN A 139 -10.07 -10.86 -5.23
CA GLN A 139 -10.32 -9.43 -5.06
C GLN A 139 -9.05 -8.71 -4.60
N GLN A 140 -8.37 -9.30 -3.63
CA GLN A 140 -7.18 -8.70 -3.04
C GLN A 140 -6.24 -9.76 -2.47
N VAL A 141 -4.96 -9.55 -2.66
CA VAL A 141 -3.88 -10.30 -2.01
C VAL A 141 -3.08 -9.33 -1.16
N ASN A 142 -2.85 -9.70 0.10
CA ASN A 142 -2.02 -8.91 1.01
C ASN A 142 -0.94 -9.80 1.62
N ILE A 143 0.28 -9.29 1.70
CA ILE A 143 1.35 -9.87 2.50
C ILE A 143 1.28 -9.25 3.89
N GLU A 144 0.82 -10.03 4.87
CA GLU A 144 0.61 -9.54 6.24
C GLU A 144 1.92 -9.44 6.99
N LYS A 145 2.74 -10.47 6.85
CA LYS A 145 3.99 -10.58 7.59
C LYS A 145 5.05 -11.30 6.76
N THR A 146 6.27 -10.85 6.90
CA THR A 146 7.44 -11.51 6.32
C THR A 146 8.54 -11.47 7.37
N ASP A 147 8.99 -12.65 7.79
CA ASP A 147 10.03 -12.79 8.81
C ASP A 147 11.24 -13.51 8.21
N PRO A 148 12.46 -13.06 8.50
CA PRO A 148 13.66 -13.82 8.24
C PRO A 148 13.74 -15.02 9.22
N PRO A 149 14.49 -16.05 8.91
CA PRO A 149 14.73 -17.15 9.82
C PRO A 149 15.25 -16.66 11.18
N SER A 150 14.84 -17.32 12.26
CA SER A 150 15.21 -16.94 13.62
C SER A 150 16.72 -16.82 13.85
N ALA A 151 17.51 -17.63 13.14
CA ALA A 151 18.97 -17.63 13.25
C ALA A 151 19.64 -16.33 12.76
N VAL A 152 19.02 -15.60 11.83
CA VAL A 152 19.57 -14.35 11.25
C VAL A 152 18.73 -13.11 11.60
N LYS A 153 17.64 -13.30 12.30
CA LYS A 153 16.70 -12.22 12.64
C LYS A 153 17.37 -11.07 13.38
N ALA A 154 18.17 -11.37 14.40
CA ALA A 154 18.85 -10.33 15.19
C ALA A 154 19.79 -9.46 14.34
N SER A 155 20.58 -10.10 13.46
CA SER A 155 21.50 -9.37 12.56
C SER A 155 20.72 -8.55 11.51
N PHE A 156 19.58 -9.05 11.08
CA PHE A 156 18.72 -8.33 10.13
C PHE A 156 18.05 -7.12 10.77
N ASP A 157 17.52 -7.29 11.99
CA ASP A 157 16.91 -6.21 12.78
C ASP A 157 17.93 -5.09 13.06
N ASP A 158 19.22 -5.42 13.31
CA ASP A 158 20.31 -4.47 13.48
C ASP A 158 20.57 -3.64 12.21
N VAL A 159 20.59 -4.29 11.04
CA VAL A 159 20.73 -3.61 9.74
C VAL A 159 19.54 -2.66 9.46
N VAL A 160 18.32 -3.11 9.76
CA VAL A 160 17.11 -2.27 9.61
C VAL A 160 17.18 -1.06 10.54
N ALA A 161 17.51 -1.26 11.82
CA ALA A 161 17.67 -0.20 12.79
C ALA A 161 18.74 0.83 12.37
N ALA A 162 19.91 0.35 11.89
CA ALA A 162 20.97 1.24 11.40
C ALA A 162 20.53 2.05 10.16
N ARG A 163 19.69 1.49 9.29
CA ARG A 163 19.13 2.22 8.14
C ARG A 163 18.14 3.28 8.59
N GLU A 164 17.24 2.95 9.51
CA GLU A 164 16.28 3.91 10.09
C GLU A 164 17.00 5.06 10.81
N ASP A 165 18.03 4.75 11.58
CA ASP A 165 18.86 5.77 12.26
C ASP A 165 19.56 6.70 11.25
N LYS A 166 20.08 6.16 10.15
CA LYS A 166 20.66 6.96 9.07
C LYS A 166 19.63 7.91 8.46
N GLU A 167 18.44 7.41 8.11
CA GLU A 167 17.38 8.26 7.54
C GLU A 167 16.92 9.33 8.53
N LYS A 168 16.80 8.97 9.81
CA LYS A 168 16.47 9.92 10.87
C LYS A 168 17.50 11.04 10.98
N LEU A 169 18.79 10.68 11.01
CA LEU A 169 19.88 11.67 11.07
C LEU A 169 19.92 12.57 9.82
N GLN A 170 19.65 12.02 8.63
CA GLN A 170 19.54 12.82 7.42
C GLN A 170 18.37 13.82 7.50
N ASN A 171 17.18 13.35 7.90
CA ASN A 171 16.01 14.20 8.06
C ASN A 171 16.19 15.28 9.16
N GLU A 172 16.95 14.98 10.22
CA GLU A 172 17.30 15.95 11.26
C GLU A 172 18.28 17.01 10.73
N ALA A 173 19.31 16.59 9.98
CA ALA A 173 20.25 17.50 9.36
C ALA A 173 19.59 18.42 8.33
N ASP A 174 18.71 17.89 7.50
CA ASP A 174 17.95 18.66 6.51
C ASP A 174 17.04 19.69 7.20
N ARG A 175 16.30 19.29 8.25
CA ARG A 175 15.48 20.20 9.05
C ARG A 175 16.32 21.31 9.69
N TYR A 176 17.49 20.96 10.23
CA TYR A 176 18.39 21.93 10.81
C TYR A 176 18.87 22.94 9.76
N GLY A 177 19.28 22.46 8.58
CA GLY A 177 19.69 23.32 7.46
C GLY A 177 18.57 24.25 6.98
N LEU A 178 17.33 23.72 6.89
CA LEU A 178 16.14 24.48 6.50
C LEU A 178 15.75 25.56 7.54
N SER A 179 16.15 25.42 8.80
CA SER A 179 15.88 26.43 9.85
C SER A 179 17.00 27.46 9.94
N ILE A 180 18.25 27.04 9.99
CA ILE A 180 19.42 27.92 10.22
C ILE A 180 19.72 28.83 9.04
N VAL A 181 19.62 28.31 7.81
CA VAL A 181 19.98 29.09 6.62
C VAL A 181 19.04 30.29 6.40
N PRO A 182 17.71 30.15 6.46
CA PRO A 182 16.79 31.30 6.35
C PRO A 182 16.94 32.28 7.52
N GLU A 183 17.14 31.77 8.74
CA GLU A 183 17.39 32.63 9.91
C GLU A 183 18.65 33.49 9.74
N ALA A 184 19.77 32.88 9.36
CA ALA A 184 21.01 33.60 9.11
C ALA A 184 20.87 34.64 7.96
N ARG A 185 20.14 34.29 6.92
CA ARG A 185 19.84 35.23 5.81
C ARG A 185 18.98 36.40 6.29
N GLY A 186 17.95 36.10 7.11
CA GLY A 186 17.09 37.13 7.71
C GLY A 186 17.89 38.10 8.60
N GLN A 187 18.75 37.57 9.47
CA GLN A 187 19.62 38.38 10.32
C GLN A 187 20.62 39.24 9.49
N ALA A 188 21.22 38.68 8.44
CA ALA A 188 22.12 39.41 7.55
C ALA A 188 21.36 40.55 6.84
N PHE A 189 20.19 40.29 6.31
CA PHE A 189 19.33 41.29 5.66
C PHE A 189 18.93 42.40 6.64
N ALA A 190 18.51 42.06 7.84
CA ALA A 190 18.14 43.03 8.90
C ALA A 190 19.32 43.93 9.25
N ARG A 191 20.56 43.41 9.33
CA ARG A 191 21.78 44.21 9.59
C ARG A 191 22.09 45.17 8.46
N ILE A 192 21.95 44.71 7.22
CA ILE A 192 22.14 45.57 6.03
C ILE A 192 21.13 46.72 6.03
N GLN A 193 19.86 46.41 6.23
CA GLN A 193 18.80 47.42 6.26
C GLN A 193 18.99 48.42 7.41
N ALA A 194 19.38 47.96 8.61
CA ALA A 194 19.68 48.82 9.74
C ALA A 194 20.89 49.78 9.42
N ALA A 195 21.93 49.28 8.77
CA ALA A 195 23.08 50.10 8.36
C ALA A 195 22.70 51.13 7.29
N GLU A 196 21.87 50.75 6.34
CA GLU A 196 21.36 51.68 5.31
C GLU A 196 20.49 52.78 5.92
N ALA A 197 19.57 52.42 6.80
CA ALA A 197 18.73 53.36 7.53
C ALA A 197 19.58 54.36 8.36
N TYR A 198 20.57 53.82 9.08
CA TYR A 198 21.49 54.67 9.84
C TYR A 198 22.26 55.62 8.97
N ARG A 199 22.76 55.16 7.82
CA ARG A 199 23.44 56.03 6.83
C ARG A 199 22.53 57.16 6.38
N GLU A 200 21.28 56.84 6.01
CA GLU A 200 20.33 57.85 5.55
C GLU A 200 19.99 58.85 6.67
N GLU A 201 19.81 58.40 7.89
CA GLU A 201 19.58 59.26 9.05
C GLU A 201 20.75 60.24 9.27
N VAL A 202 21.97 59.73 9.27
CA VAL A 202 23.18 60.58 9.46
C VAL A 202 23.31 61.60 8.34
N VAL A 203 23.11 61.20 7.08
CA VAL A 203 23.18 62.11 5.95
C VAL A 203 22.08 63.20 6.01
N ALA A 204 20.82 62.77 6.28
CA ALA A 204 19.69 63.72 6.40
C ALA A 204 19.89 64.71 7.55
N ASN A 205 20.43 64.26 8.69
CA ASN A 205 20.73 65.13 9.82
C ASN A 205 21.83 66.16 9.45
N ALA A 206 22.93 65.70 8.80
CA ALA A 206 24.02 66.57 8.38
C ALA A 206 23.55 67.63 7.34
N GLU A 207 22.73 67.22 6.36
CA GLU A 207 22.13 68.11 5.38
C GLU A 207 21.20 69.13 6.06
N GLY A 208 20.38 68.64 7.00
CA GLY A 208 19.49 69.54 7.78
C GLY A 208 20.24 70.57 8.60
N GLU A 209 21.38 70.17 9.23
CA GLU A 209 22.28 71.08 9.98
C GLU A 209 22.94 72.09 9.02
N ALA A 210 23.40 71.66 7.86
CA ALA A 210 24.01 72.53 6.83
C ALA A 210 23.00 73.59 6.33
N VAL A 211 21.77 73.15 5.99
CA VAL A 211 20.68 74.09 5.56
C VAL A 211 20.31 75.04 6.66
N ARG A 212 20.31 74.60 7.92
CA ARG A 212 20.06 75.48 9.09
C ARG A 212 21.16 76.53 9.24
N PHE A 213 22.40 76.09 9.10
CA PHE A 213 23.56 77.04 9.16
C PHE A 213 23.50 78.04 8.03
N ASP A 214 23.23 77.67 6.79
CA ASP A 214 23.14 78.57 5.65
C ASP A 214 22.04 79.63 5.82
N LYS A 215 20.89 79.21 6.37
CA LYS A 215 19.80 80.14 6.68
C LYS A 215 20.21 81.15 7.75
N LEU A 216 20.86 80.72 8.80
CA LEU A 216 21.37 81.61 9.85
C LEU A 216 22.41 82.60 9.31
N LEU A 217 23.32 82.12 8.48
CA LEU A 217 24.37 82.92 7.82
C LEU A 217 23.73 83.99 6.90
N ALA A 218 22.73 83.61 6.10
CA ALA A 218 22.02 84.49 5.23
C ALA A 218 21.27 85.62 5.99
N GLU A 219 20.67 85.33 7.13
CA GLU A 219 20.04 86.30 7.99
C GLU A 219 21.11 87.25 8.67
N TYR A 220 22.22 86.67 9.14
CA TYR A 220 23.30 87.52 9.70
C TYR A 220 23.94 88.47 8.70
N GLN A 221 24.04 88.08 7.42
CA GLN A 221 24.56 88.93 6.37
C GLN A 221 23.61 90.08 5.95
N LYS A 222 22.33 90.01 6.33
CA LYS A 222 21.35 91.08 6.05
C LYS A 222 21.23 92.08 7.15
N ALA A 223 21.73 91.74 8.34
CA ALA A 223 21.74 92.65 9.50
C ALA A 223 22.95 93.51 9.56
#